data_3246a3ade3e06377f6851d1dfc617d22
#
_entry.id   3246a3ade3e06377f6851d1dfc617d22
#
_cell.length_a   1.000
_cell.length_b   1.000
_cell.length_c   1.000
_cell.angle_alpha   90.00
_cell.angle_beta   90.00
_cell.angle_gamma   90.00
#
_symmetry.space_group_name_H-M   'P 1'
#
loop_
_entity.id
_entity.type
_entity.pdbx_description
1 polymer ?
#
loop_
_entity_poly.entity_id
_entity_poly.type
_entity_poly.pdbx_seq_one_letter_code
_entity_poly.pdbx_strand_id
1 'polypeptide(L)'
;MAFLKSEGLHQFGELSDGGYGANAGVTWMPSTTGNVGLRFDFSYTVYGSESTPTCLTTPCWIEGDLVTRNNIFQVGIGPEWTMSNGPIQPYLYATAGPSSFFTTLEARHCGRRVYDDCSETNPDTYQSDWGLAWNAGGGLRYHFSEFFGLDLSYTYQHHGVRDYLVEGDLALNDDGTITIDNLRHSRANSLVFQIGLNINVPQWG
;
A
#
# COMPACT_ATOMS: atom_id res chain seq x y z
N MET A 1 -4.16 2.77 -10.04
CA MET A 1 -3.58 1.48 -9.66
C MET A 1 -2.09 1.69 -9.43
N ALA A 2 -1.58 1.31 -8.29
CA ALA A 2 -0.17 1.50 -7.94
C ALA A 2 0.55 0.16 -7.94
N PHE A 3 1.73 0.12 -8.52
CA PHE A 3 2.61 -1.04 -8.51
C PHE A 3 3.85 -0.68 -7.71
N LEU A 4 4.16 -1.46 -6.70
CA LEU A 4 5.31 -1.29 -5.84
C LEU A 4 6.44 -2.19 -6.31
N LYS A 5 7.61 -1.60 -6.51
CA LYS A 5 8.87 -2.35 -6.58
C LYS A 5 9.64 -2.04 -5.30
N SER A 6 9.94 -3.05 -4.50
CA SER A 6 10.76 -2.88 -3.32
C SER A 6 12.20 -2.59 -3.72
N GLU A 7 12.78 -1.52 -3.16
CA GLU A 7 14.22 -1.27 -3.17
C GLU A 7 14.66 -1.11 -1.72
N GLY A 8 14.83 -2.23 -1.04
CA GLY A 8 15.40 -2.24 0.30
C GLY A 8 16.88 -2.56 0.25
N LEU A 9 17.67 -1.90 1.09
CA LEU A 9 19.01 -2.34 1.40
C LEU A 9 18.91 -3.72 2.10
N HIS A 10 19.12 -4.75 1.30
CA HIS A 10 19.34 -6.16 1.66
C HIS A 10 18.18 -6.98 2.22
N GLN A 11 17.31 -6.49 3.07
CA GLN A 11 16.28 -7.36 3.66
C GLN A 11 14.88 -7.18 3.04
N PHE A 12 14.39 -5.96 2.95
CA PHE A 12 13.05 -5.72 2.39
C PHE A 12 12.97 -6.01 0.90
N GLY A 13 14.04 -5.69 0.14
CA GLY A 13 14.13 -5.96 -1.29
C GLY A 13 14.31 -7.43 -1.66
N GLU A 14 14.88 -8.24 -0.76
CA GLU A 14 15.05 -9.68 -0.95
C GLU A 14 13.83 -10.48 -0.54
N LEU A 15 13.02 -9.95 0.39
CA LEU A 15 11.90 -10.64 1.01
C LEU A 15 10.52 -10.22 0.47
N SER A 16 10.47 -9.14 -0.31
CA SER A 16 9.27 -8.67 -0.97
C SER A 16 9.50 -8.60 -2.49
N ASP A 17 9.00 -9.59 -3.21
CA ASP A 17 9.08 -9.67 -4.68
C ASP A 17 8.28 -8.58 -5.42
N GLY A 18 7.71 -7.67 -4.67
CA GLY A 18 6.89 -6.58 -5.15
C GLY A 18 5.56 -6.49 -4.42
N GLY A 19 4.76 -5.52 -4.80
CA GLY A 19 3.46 -5.30 -4.19
C GLY A 19 2.53 -4.54 -5.11
N TYR A 20 1.29 -4.44 -4.70
CA TYR A 20 0.26 -3.67 -5.40
C TYR A 20 -0.57 -2.87 -4.40
N GLY A 21 -1.18 -1.80 -4.86
CA GLY A 21 -1.95 -0.97 -3.97
C GLY A 21 -2.81 0.07 -4.67
N ALA A 22 -3.39 0.92 -3.85
CA ALA A 22 -4.16 2.07 -4.27
C ALA A 22 -3.57 3.35 -3.65
N ASN A 23 -3.62 4.41 -4.41
CA ASN A 23 -3.23 5.74 -3.97
C ASN A 23 -4.33 6.72 -4.35
N ALA A 24 -4.58 7.68 -3.48
CA ALA A 24 -5.40 8.83 -3.74
C ALA A 24 -4.67 10.09 -3.27
N GLY A 25 -4.74 11.15 -4.07
CA GLY A 25 -4.10 12.42 -3.73
C GLY A 25 -4.97 13.60 -4.11
N VAL A 26 -4.86 14.67 -3.33
CA VAL A 26 -5.49 15.96 -3.62
C VAL A 26 -4.41 17.03 -3.60
N THR A 27 -4.32 17.79 -4.69
CA THR A 27 -3.42 18.94 -4.77
C THR A 27 -4.23 20.22 -4.79
N TRP A 28 -4.03 21.05 -3.80
CA TRP A 28 -4.62 22.38 -3.73
C TRP A 28 -3.64 23.40 -4.25
N MET A 29 -4.04 24.13 -5.30
CA MET A 29 -3.27 25.21 -5.90
C MET A 29 -3.82 26.55 -5.39
N PRO A 30 -3.07 27.31 -4.54
CA PRO A 30 -3.58 28.58 -4.00
C PRO A 30 -3.72 29.70 -5.03
N SER A 31 -3.11 29.54 -6.20
CA SER A 31 -3.19 30.51 -7.30
C SER A 31 -3.35 29.78 -8.63
N THR A 32 -4.26 30.28 -9.46
CA THR A 32 -4.50 29.75 -10.82
C THR A 32 -3.30 29.96 -11.77
N THR A 33 -2.43 30.90 -11.45
CA THR A 33 -1.19 31.18 -12.22
C THR A 33 0.07 30.62 -11.55
N GLY A 34 -0.07 30.07 -10.34
CA GLY A 34 1.03 29.49 -9.58
C GLY A 34 1.34 28.05 -10.00
N ASN A 35 2.62 27.73 -9.99
CA ASN A 35 3.09 26.39 -10.30
C ASN A 35 3.32 25.52 -9.05
N VAL A 36 3.02 26.06 -7.86
CA VAL A 36 3.25 25.37 -6.57
C VAL A 36 1.94 25.18 -5.84
N GLY A 37 1.66 23.97 -5.46
CA GLY A 37 0.51 23.56 -4.69
C GLY A 37 0.88 22.82 -3.40
N LEU A 38 -0.13 22.58 -2.58
CA LEU A 38 -0.06 21.73 -1.41
C LEU A 38 -0.74 20.41 -1.74
N ARG A 39 0.02 19.33 -1.65
CA ARG A 39 -0.43 17.97 -1.94
C ARG A 39 -0.70 17.20 -0.66
N PHE A 40 -1.82 16.50 -0.64
CA PHE A 40 -2.19 15.51 0.36
C PHE A 40 -2.23 14.15 -0.32
N ASP A 41 -1.50 13.18 0.21
CA ASP A 41 -1.44 11.83 -0.30
C ASP A 41 -1.99 10.84 0.71
N PHE A 42 -2.65 9.83 0.18
CA PHE A 42 -3.13 8.67 0.91
C PHE A 42 -2.75 7.44 0.11
N SER A 43 -2.03 6.50 0.70
CA SER A 43 -1.63 5.27 0.05
C SER A 43 -1.89 4.05 0.90
N TYR A 44 -2.29 2.98 0.25
CA TYR A 44 -2.43 1.65 0.81
C TYR A 44 -1.78 0.65 -0.13
N THR A 45 -0.86 -0.16 0.38
CA THR A 45 -0.09 -1.11 -0.40
C THR A 45 -0.01 -2.45 0.31
N VAL A 46 -0.25 -3.53 -0.43
CA VAL A 46 0.00 -4.90 -0.02
C VAL A 46 1.35 -5.31 -0.58
N TYR A 47 2.31 -5.64 0.28
CA TYR A 47 3.67 -6.03 -0.12
C TYR A 47 3.97 -7.52 0.07
N GLY A 48 3.03 -8.28 0.63
CA GLY A 48 3.11 -9.73 0.77
C GLY A 48 1.73 -10.31 1.05
N SER A 49 1.45 -11.48 0.51
CA SER A 49 0.23 -12.23 0.78
C SER A 49 0.53 -13.71 0.68
N GLU A 50 0.28 -14.43 1.76
CA GLU A 50 0.45 -15.88 1.86
C GLU A 50 -0.88 -16.53 2.19
N SER A 51 -1.14 -17.72 1.60
CA SER A 51 -2.29 -18.56 1.93
C SER A 51 -1.79 -19.93 2.33
N THR A 52 -1.98 -20.28 3.58
CA THR A 52 -1.56 -21.58 4.14
C THR A 52 -2.79 -22.42 4.39
N PRO A 53 -2.93 -23.59 3.72
CA PRO A 53 -4.02 -24.52 4.00
C PRO A 53 -3.90 -25.05 5.43
N THR A 54 -5.00 -24.99 6.18
CA THR A 54 -5.05 -25.39 7.58
C THR A 54 -6.32 -26.14 7.92
N CYS A 55 -6.26 -26.91 9.01
CA CYS A 55 -7.42 -27.57 9.58
C CYS A 55 -8.05 -26.70 10.66
N LEU A 56 -9.26 -26.28 10.46
CA LEU A 56 -10.01 -25.43 11.41
C LEU A 56 -10.64 -26.21 12.57
N THR A 57 -10.60 -27.57 12.53
CA THR A 57 -11.14 -28.46 13.58
C THR A 57 -10.24 -29.64 13.87
N THR A 58 -10.21 -30.11 15.12
CA THR A 58 -9.54 -31.35 15.51
C THR A 58 -10.58 -32.42 15.88
N PRO A 59 -10.66 -33.61 15.18
CA PRO A 59 -9.93 -33.92 13.94
C PRO A 59 -10.34 -33.07 12.75
N CYS A 60 -9.52 -33.04 11.68
CA CYS A 60 -9.69 -32.18 10.51
C CYS A 60 -10.96 -32.50 9.71
N TRP A 61 -12.10 -31.95 10.13
CA TRP A 61 -13.39 -32.07 9.43
C TRP A 61 -13.66 -30.88 8.51
N ILE A 62 -13.04 -29.74 8.80
CA ILE A 62 -13.16 -28.51 8.05
C ILE A 62 -11.76 -28.07 7.64
N GLU A 63 -11.51 -28.13 6.35
CA GLU A 63 -10.32 -27.56 5.72
C GLU A 63 -10.59 -26.10 5.40
N GLY A 64 -9.62 -25.24 5.62
CA GLY A 64 -9.68 -23.83 5.28
C GLY A 64 -8.29 -23.28 4.96
N ASP A 65 -8.24 -22.02 4.56
CA ASP A 65 -7.01 -21.31 4.31
C ASP A 65 -6.82 -20.19 5.33
N LEU A 66 -5.63 -20.09 5.88
CA LEU A 66 -5.19 -18.94 6.65
C LEU A 66 -4.50 -17.97 5.70
N VAL A 67 -5.12 -16.83 5.45
CA VAL A 67 -4.58 -15.80 4.56
C VAL A 67 -3.91 -14.72 5.40
N THR A 68 -2.59 -14.60 5.25
CA THR A 68 -1.78 -13.55 5.84
C THR A 68 -1.53 -12.47 4.80
N ARG A 69 -1.77 -11.20 5.15
CA ARG A 69 -1.47 -10.06 4.29
C ARG A 69 -0.64 -9.03 5.02
N ASN A 70 0.46 -8.65 4.39
CA ASN A 70 1.38 -7.63 4.88
C ASN A 70 1.10 -6.32 4.14
N ASN A 71 0.79 -5.27 4.90
CA ASN A 71 0.24 -4.04 4.37
C ASN A 71 1.06 -2.83 4.83
N ILE A 72 1.11 -1.81 3.98
CA ILE A 72 1.62 -0.48 4.31
C ILE A 72 0.50 0.53 4.08
N PHE A 73 0.22 1.31 5.11
CA PHE A 73 -0.66 2.47 5.04
C PHE A 73 0.15 3.73 5.26
N GLN A 74 -0.09 4.78 4.47
CA GLN A 74 0.60 6.04 4.62
C GLN A 74 -0.32 7.21 4.28
N VAL A 75 -0.14 8.29 5.05
CA VAL A 75 -0.70 9.60 4.75
C VAL A 75 0.45 10.60 4.69
N GLY A 76 0.43 11.50 3.71
CA GLY A 76 1.48 12.49 3.54
C GLY A 76 0.92 13.86 3.14
N ILE A 77 1.65 14.89 3.52
CA ILE A 77 1.40 16.28 3.12
C ILE A 77 2.71 16.92 2.70
N GLY A 78 2.67 17.75 1.66
CA GLY A 78 3.85 18.48 1.21
C GLY A 78 3.66 19.25 -0.09
N PRO A 79 4.70 19.92 -0.57
CA PRO A 79 4.64 20.71 -1.79
C PRO A 79 4.59 19.84 -3.05
N GLU A 80 3.85 20.31 -4.04
CA GLU A 80 3.88 19.85 -5.41
C GLU A 80 4.20 21.02 -6.34
N TRP A 81 5.12 20.82 -7.26
CA TRP A 81 5.47 21.77 -8.30
C TRP A 81 5.07 21.23 -9.67
N THR A 82 4.20 21.96 -10.38
CA THR A 82 3.75 21.64 -11.74
C THR A 82 4.49 22.54 -12.73
N MET A 83 5.12 21.94 -13.73
CA MET A 83 6.01 22.67 -14.65
C MET A 83 5.27 23.35 -15.80
N SER A 84 4.01 23.00 -16.07
CA SER A 84 3.25 23.48 -17.22
C SER A 84 1.76 23.55 -16.89
N ASN A 85 1.07 24.54 -17.46
CA ASN A 85 -0.39 24.68 -17.38
C ASN A 85 -1.10 24.18 -18.65
N GLY A 86 -0.38 23.47 -19.53
CA GLY A 86 -0.93 22.89 -20.77
C GLY A 86 -1.61 21.55 -20.57
N PRO A 87 -2.01 20.87 -21.65
CA PRO A 87 -2.63 19.55 -21.56
C PRO A 87 -1.68 18.47 -21.04
N ILE A 88 -0.37 18.69 -21.16
CA ILE A 88 0.68 17.81 -20.61
C ILE A 88 1.34 18.58 -19.48
N GLN A 89 1.24 18.03 -18.26
CA GLN A 89 1.70 18.67 -17.03
C GLN A 89 2.70 17.76 -16.29
N PRO A 90 4.00 17.91 -16.53
CA PRO A 90 5.01 17.33 -15.69
C PRO A 90 4.95 17.96 -14.30
N TYR A 91 5.14 17.13 -13.25
CA TYR A 91 5.16 17.62 -11.87
C TYR A 91 6.18 16.86 -11.03
N LEU A 92 6.63 17.52 -9.97
CA LEU A 92 7.46 16.96 -8.91
C LEU A 92 6.79 17.24 -7.58
N TYR A 93 6.98 16.32 -6.63
CA TYR A 93 6.46 16.52 -5.29
C TYR A 93 7.33 15.87 -4.21
N ALA A 94 7.16 16.35 -2.99
CA ALA A 94 7.66 15.69 -1.81
C ALA A 94 6.61 15.78 -0.71
N THR A 95 6.31 14.67 -0.06
CA THR A 95 5.35 14.61 1.05
C THR A 95 5.94 13.88 2.23
N ALA A 96 5.49 14.23 3.44
CA ALA A 96 5.89 13.55 4.67
C ALA A 96 4.67 13.36 5.57
N GLY A 97 4.70 12.31 6.39
CA GLY A 97 3.64 12.02 7.34
C GLY A 97 3.72 10.65 7.97
N PRO A 98 2.70 10.24 8.71
CA PRO A 98 2.68 8.93 9.36
C PRO A 98 2.54 7.79 8.34
N SER A 99 3.21 6.68 8.64
CA SER A 99 3.02 5.40 7.96
C SER A 99 2.91 4.27 8.97
N SER A 100 2.14 3.25 8.62
CA SER A 100 1.97 2.03 9.42
C SER A 100 2.24 0.81 8.57
N PHE A 101 3.07 -0.07 9.09
CA PHE A 101 3.25 -1.44 8.60
C PHE A 101 2.39 -2.33 9.48
N PHE A 102 1.52 -3.14 8.89
CA PHE A 102 0.68 -4.02 9.66
C PHE A 102 0.36 -5.31 8.92
N THR A 103 0.27 -6.39 9.69
CA THR A 103 -0.07 -7.72 9.19
C THR A 103 -1.48 -8.08 9.62
N THR A 104 -2.30 -8.49 8.68
CA THR A 104 -3.66 -8.97 8.90
C THR A 104 -3.74 -10.46 8.61
N LEU A 105 -4.50 -11.15 9.46
CA LEU A 105 -4.82 -12.57 9.34
C LEU A 105 -6.31 -12.73 9.12
N GLU A 106 -6.64 -13.54 8.14
CA GLU A 106 -8.02 -13.86 7.77
C GLU A 106 -8.16 -15.37 7.58
N ALA A 107 -9.04 -15.99 8.33
CA ALA A 107 -9.38 -17.39 8.14
C ALA A 107 -10.51 -17.52 7.13
N ARG A 108 -10.25 -18.23 6.04
CA ARG A 108 -11.22 -18.55 5.01
C ARG A 108 -11.57 -20.02 5.06
N HIS A 109 -12.83 -20.34 5.11
CA HIS A 109 -13.27 -21.72 4.90
C HIS A 109 -14.34 -21.76 3.82
N CYS A 110 -14.13 -22.63 2.84
CA CYS A 110 -15.10 -22.90 1.80
C CYS A 110 -15.70 -24.28 2.07
N GLY A 111 -17.00 -24.31 2.40
CA GLY A 111 -17.72 -25.55 2.64
C GLY A 111 -17.82 -26.40 1.37
N ARG A 112 -17.41 -27.69 1.47
CA ARG A 112 -17.36 -28.65 0.36
C ARG A 112 -18.74 -29.08 -0.18
N ARG A 113 -19.83 -28.42 0.20
CA ARG A 113 -21.20 -28.79 -0.25
C ARG A 113 -21.89 -27.64 -0.98
N VAL A 114 -21.94 -27.80 -2.31
CA VAL A 114 -22.98 -27.38 -3.29
C VAL A 114 -23.27 -25.88 -3.46
N TYR A 115 -22.89 -24.99 -2.59
CA TYR A 115 -22.95 -23.53 -2.79
C TYR A 115 -21.66 -22.91 -2.32
N ASP A 116 -21.12 -22.04 -3.18
CA ASP A 116 -19.89 -21.25 -3.04
C ASP A 116 -19.95 -20.19 -1.91
N ASP A 117 -20.39 -20.58 -0.72
CA ASP A 117 -20.47 -19.69 0.43
C ASP A 117 -19.17 -19.84 1.24
N CYS A 118 -18.14 -19.11 0.82
CA CYS A 118 -16.93 -18.97 1.61
C CYS A 118 -17.21 -18.02 2.76
N SER A 119 -17.16 -18.51 4.00
CA SER A 119 -17.24 -17.67 5.18
C SER A 119 -15.86 -17.09 5.47
N GLU A 120 -15.77 -15.78 5.46
CA GLU A 120 -14.57 -15.02 5.82
C GLU A 120 -14.75 -14.48 7.25
N THR A 121 -13.74 -14.70 8.09
CA THR A 121 -13.69 -14.05 9.41
C THR A 121 -13.19 -12.63 9.23
N ASN A 122 -13.66 -11.69 10.04
CA ASN A 122 -13.09 -10.33 10.00
C ASN A 122 -11.58 -10.39 10.20
N PRO A 123 -10.80 -9.68 9.37
CA PRO A 123 -9.35 -9.69 9.48
C PRO A 123 -8.91 -9.09 10.82
N ASP A 124 -8.16 -9.85 11.58
CA ASP A 124 -7.53 -9.38 12.81
C ASP A 124 -6.13 -8.84 12.52
N THR A 125 -5.80 -7.70 13.14
CA THR A 125 -4.45 -7.12 13.05
C THR A 125 -3.55 -7.79 14.07
N TYR A 126 -2.53 -8.50 13.59
CA TYR A 126 -1.61 -9.27 14.41
C TYR A 126 -0.36 -8.50 14.82
N GLN A 127 0.16 -7.65 13.93
CA GLN A 127 1.31 -6.79 14.14
C GLN A 127 1.05 -5.42 13.54
N SER A 128 1.52 -4.38 14.22
CA SER A 128 1.44 -3.01 13.71
C SER A 128 2.63 -2.19 14.21
N ASP A 129 3.33 -1.53 13.30
CA ASP A 129 4.41 -0.58 13.59
C ASP A 129 4.15 0.77 12.92
N TRP A 130 4.13 1.84 13.72
CA TRP A 130 3.87 3.19 13.27
C TRP A 130 5.14 4.02 13.28
N GLY A 131 5.28 4.89 12.29
CA GLY A 131 6.35 5.88 12.31
C GLY A 131 6.22 6.91 11.21
N LEU A 132 7.22 7.78 11.10
CA LEU A 132 7.28 8.80 10.07
C LEU A 132 7.86 8.25 8.78
N ALA A 133 7.27 8.66 7.67
CA ALA A 133 7.76 8.38 6.33
C ALA A 133 7.79 9.68 5.51
N TRP A 134 8.60 9.68 4.48
CA TRP A 134 8.57 10.73 3.46
C TRP A 134 8.64 10.11 2.07
N ASN A 135 8.02 10.80 1.13
CA ASN A 135 7.99 10.45 -0.28
C ASN A 135 8.59 11.56 -1.11
N ALA A 136 9.30 11.19 -2.16
CA ALA A 136 9.70 12.12 -3.21
C ALA A 136 9.39 11.46 -4.56
N GLY A 137 8.74 12.19 -5.42
CA GLY A 137 8.32 11.64 -6.69
C GLY A 137 8.03 12.69 -7.74
N GLY A 138 7.68 12.19 -8.91
CA GLY A 138 7.26 13.01 -10.01
C GLY A 138 6.43 12.21 -10.99
N GLY A 139 5.78 12.93 -11.86
CA GLY A 139 4.87 12.31 -12.82
C GLY A 139 4.53 13.21 -13.99
N LEU A 140 3.66 12.67 -14.80
CA LEU A 140 3.11 13.33 -15.97
C LEU A 140 1.61 13.19 -15.95
N ARG A 141 0.89 14.32 -15.92
CA ARG A 141 -0.55 14.37 -16.13
C ARG A 141 -0.85 14.73 -17.57
N TYR A 142 -1.73 13.98 -18.19
CA TYR A 142 -2.26 14.27 -19.52
C TYR A 142 -3.75 14.55 -19.43
N HIS A 143 -4.15 15.82 -19.61
CA HIS A 143 -5.54 16.26 -19.60
C HIS A 143 -6.15 16.10 -21.00
N PHE A 144 -7.08 15.17 -21.15
CA PHE A 144 -7.85 14.97 -22.38
C PHE A 144 -9.18 15.72 -22.36
N SER A 145 -9.56 16.30 -21.22
CA SER A 145 -10.66 17.24 -21.04
C SER A 145 -10.35 18.25 -19.94
N GLU A 146 -11.21 19.25 -19.76
CA GLU A 146 -11.06 20.24 -18.69
C GLU A 146 -11.14 19.62 -17.29
N PHE A 147 -11.87 18.49 -17.15
CA PHE A 147 -12.12 17.82 -15.88
C PHE A 147 -11.31 16.55 -15.68
N PHE A 148 -10.90 15.88 -16.76
CA PHE A 148 -10.32 14.54 -16.68
C PHE A 148 -8.97 14.45 -17.36
N GLY A 149 -8.10 13.69 -16.76
CA GLY A 149 -6.78 13.37 -17.29
C GLY A 149 -6.30 11.99 -16.82
N LEU A 150 -5.20 11.56 -17.41
CA LEU A 150 -4.41 10.41 -16.96
C LEU A 150 -3.23 10.92 -16.15
N ASP A 151 -2.85 10.17 -15.12
CA ASP A 151 -1.68 10.42 -14.29
C ASP A 151 -0.75 9.22 -14.32
N LEU A 152 0.51 9.46 -14.65
CA LEU A 152 1.60 8.49 -14.56
C LEU A 152 2.62 9.04 -13.59
N SER A 153 2.95 8.30 -12.54
CA SER A 153 3.92 8.78 -11.56
C SER A 153 4.86 7.69 -11.07
N TYR A 154 5.99 8.15 -10.59
CA TYR A 154 7.03 7.34 -9.99
C TYR A 154 7.44 7.99 -8.67
N THR A 155 7.42 7.20 -7.59
CA THR A 155 7.60 7.69 -6.23
C THR A 155 8.60 6.83 -5.48
N TYR A 156 9.60 7.46 -4.91
CA TYR A 156 10.43 6.87 -3.88
C TYR A 156 9.79 7.11 -2.51
N GLN A 157 9.60 6.03 -1.75
CA GLN A 157 9.06 6.06 -0.39
C GLN A 157 10.12 5.63 0.59
N HIS A 158 10.35 6.45 1.60
CA HIS A 158 11.28 6.18 2.68
C HIS A 158 10.51 6.05 3.99
N HIS A 159 10.45 4.83 4.52
CA HIS A 159 9.73 4.55 5.77
C HIS A 159 10.64 4.47 6.99
N GLY A 160 11.98 4.57 6.81
CA GLY A 160 12.94 4.37 7.88
C GLY A 160 13.09 2.91 8.28
N VAL A 161 13.49 2.69 9.52
CA VAL A 161 13.57 1.35 10.10
C VAL A 161 12.20 0.98 10.64
N ARG A 162 11.70 -0.22 10.29
CA ARG A 162 10.38 -0.73 10.67
C ARG A 162 10.46 -2.16 11.16
N ASP A 163 9.53 -2.48 12.04
CA ASP A 163 9.23 -3.85 12.43
C ASP A 163 8.10 -4.38 11.55
N TYR A 164 8.38 -5.42 10.78
CA TYR A 164 7.42 -6.00 9.84
C TYR A 164 7.58 -7.51 9.72
N LEU A 165 6.53 -8.15 9.21
CA LEU A 165 6.51 -9.58 8.92
C LEU A 165 6.55 -9.78 7.41
N VAL A 166 7.12 -10.89 6.98
CA VAL A 166 7.08 -11.38 5.60
C VAL A 166 6.53 -12.79 5.57
N GLU A 167 6.38 -13.32 4.36
CA GLU A 167 5.95 -14.69 4.13
C GLU A 167 6.83 -15.68 4.89
N GLY A 168 6.21 -16.60 5.64
CA GLY A 168 6.89 -17.60 6.46
C GLY A 168 7.34 -17.16 7.85
N ASP A 169 7.11 -15.91 8.26
CA ASP A 169 7.45 -15.44 9.61
C ASP A 169 6.38 -15.75 10.67
N LEU A 170 5.23 -16.31 10.25
CA LEU A 170 4.17 -16.78 11.13
C LEU A 170 4.07 -18.29 11.10
N ALA A 171 4.05 -18.91 12.26
CA ALA A 171 3.82 -20.34 12.42
C ALA A 171 2.49 -20.62 13.09
N LEU A 172 1.70 -21.52 12.50
CA LEU A 172 0.51 -22.09 13.11
C LEU A 172 0.92 -23.35 13.85
N ASN A 173 0.73 -23.37 15.16
CA ASN A 173 1.02 -24.52 16.01
C ASN A 173 -0.12 -25.56 15.94
N ASP A 174 0.18 -26.79 16.32
CA ASP A 174 -0.77 -27.92 16.36
C ASP A 174 -1.96 -27.66 17.32
N ASP A 175 -1.81 -26.78 18.29
CA ASP A 175 -2.85 -26.37 19.25
C ASP A 175 -3.74 -25.22 18.71
N GLY A 176 -3.52 -24.76 17.47
CA GLY A 176 -4.26 -23.68 16.84
C GLY A 176 -3.76 -22.29 17.24
N THR A 177 -2.69 -22.16 17.99
CA THR A 177 -2.08 -20.87 18.31
C THR A 177 -1.16 -20.42 17.18
N ILE A 178 -1.13 -19.09 16.93
CA ILE A 178 -0.23 -18.48 15.96
C ILE A 178 0.92 -17.83 16.70
N THR A 179 2.14 -18.17 16.32
CA THR A 179 3.36 -17.57 16.87
C THR A 179 4.11 -16.80 15.79
N ILE A 180 4.74 -15.70 16.19
CA ILE A 180 5.68 -14.97 15.35
C ILE A 180 7.05 -15.63 15.53
N ASP A 181 7.54 -16.30 14.50
CA ASP A 181 8.84 -16.96 14.54
C ASP A 181 9.97 -15.96 14.34
N ASN A 182 9.73 -14.92 13.50
CA ASN A 182 10.76 -13.94 13.21
C ASN A 182 10.15 -12.57 12.91
N LEU A 183 10.44 -11.59 13.76
CA LEU A 183 10.09 -10.20 13.51
C LEU A 183 11.25 -9.51 12.80
N ARG A 184 11.02 -9.01 11.59
CA ARG A 184 12.04 -8.33 10.80
C ARG A 184 12.17 -6.89 11.24
N HIS A 185 13.41 -6.45 11.42
CA HIS A 185 13.75 -5.08 11.80
C HIS A 185 14.75 -4.50 10.80
N SER A 186 14.26 -3.78 9.79
CA SER A 186 15.13 -3.22 8.76
C SER A 186 14.55 -1.97 8.12
N ARG A 187 15.36 -1.32 7.26
CA ARG A 187 14.89 -0.19 6.46
C ARG A 187 13.94 -0.69 5.38
N ALA A 188 12.74 -0.14 5.36
CA ALA A 188 11.69 -0.47 4.41
C ALA A 188 11.50 0.68 3.40
N ASN A 189 12.39 0.77 2.41
CA ASN A 189 12.26 1.74 1.33
C ASN A 189 11.63 1.09 0.11
N SER A 190 10.86 1.84 -0.65
CA SER A 190 10.19 1.31 -1.83
C SER A 190 10.16 2.30 -2.99
N LEU A 191 10.05 1.77 -4.19
CA LEU A 191 9.77 2.50 -5.41
C LEU A 191 8.40 2.10 -5.90
N VAL A 192 7.54 3.08 -6.15
CA VAL A 192 6.16 2.87 -6.56
C VAL A 192 5.93 3.50 -7.91
N PHE A 193 5.50 2.68 -8.88
CA PHE A 193 4.99 3.14 -10.16
C PHE A 193 3.47 3.18 -10.11
N GLN A 194 2.87 4.30 -10.53
CA GLN A 194 1.43 4.52 -10.44
C GLN A 194 0.84 4.93 -11.78
N ILE A 195 -0.32 4.38 -12.07
CA ILE A 195 -1.18 4.79 -13.17
C ILE A 195 -2.54 5.14 -12.57
N GLY A 196 -3.03 6.33 -12.83
CA GLY A 196 -4.27 6.80 -12.24
C GLY A 196 -5.08 7.71 -13.15
N LEU A 197 -6.25 8.07 -12.67
CA LEU A 197 -7.08 9.12 -13.23
C LEU A 197 -6.87 10.41 -12.43
N ASN A 198 -6.73 11.53 -13.14
CA ASN A 198 -6.72 12.85 -12.56
C ASN A 198 -8.08 13.51 -12.80
N ILE A 199 -8.64 14.09 -11.74
CA ILE A 199 -9.88 14.88 -11.81
C ILE A 199 -9.54 16.32 -11.43
N ASN A 200 -9.75 17.23 -12.36
CA ASN A 200 -9.54 18.67 -12.15
C ASN A 200 -10.85 19.32 -11.73
N VAL A 201 -10.84 19.91 -10.55
CA VAL A 201 -12.00 20.68 -10.04
C VAL A 201 -11.72 22.15 -10.23
N PRO A 202 -12.47 22.86 -11.08
CA PRO A 202 -12.30 24.30 -11.27
C PRO A 202 -12.48 25.04 -9.95
N GLN A 203 -11.60 25.98 -9.66
CA GLN A 203 -11.77 26.85 -8.50
C GLN A 203 -12.90 27.84 -8.80
N TRP A 204 -13.93 27.82 -7.97
CA TRP A 204 -14.98 28.82 -8.00
C TRP A 204 -14.37 30.11 -7.42
N GLY A 205 -14.14 31.10 -8.29
CA GLY A 205 -13.74 32.43 -7.92
C GLY A 205 -14.94 33.31 -7.54
#